data_52ca25eed70a5b68d09e4f7c888d8335
#
_entry.id   52ca25eed70a5b68d09e4f7c888d8335
#
_cell.length_a   1.000
_cell.length_b   1.000
_cell.length_c   1.000
_cell.angle_alpha   90.00
_cell.angle_beta   90.00
_cell.angle_gamma   90.00
#
_symmetry.space_group_name_H-M   'P 1'
#
loop_
_entity.id
_entity.type
_entity.pdbx_description
1 polymer ?
#
loop_
_entity_poly.entity_id
_entity_poly.type
_entity_poly.pdbx_seq_one_letter_code
_entity_poly.pdbx_strand_id
1 'polypeptide(L)'
;ARPSRSRKVNNHMGDFVNYTPGEYAKEHIRITPTTLADGRDFFYLDDDPEYVSGGKTRELKDPRQLPARVAHQLNAAGEEVPYAAPEMRRDPLTGDWIPMATARMNRPITAGPGATAKGNPLAARKPGDPYQDGEVPDTDYNVVVFENRFPSMVRVPGRSEAVEYVNGNPLWEKKLAAGRCEVICFDPDEDGLPADLPVSRLRTVVEAWAFRTAEISKMEGIEQIFPFENHGQEIGVSLAHPHGQVYCYPFIAPKMEAELKQTEAYHEKTGGNLLKDLMNSEIEAGERIVMRNHSWVAYVPAAARWPLEVHVAPVRDVLTLDELND
;
A
#
# COMPACT_ATOMS: atom_id res chain seq x y z
N ALA A 1 16.09 -21.88 13.67
CA ALA A 1 15.32 -22.92 12.97
C ALA A 1 13.86 -22.78 13.35
N ARG A 2 13.02 -22.26 12.46
CA ARG A 2 11.56 -22.21 12.62
C ARG A 2 10.95 -23.50 12.08
N PRO A 3 9.93 -24.08 12.69
CA PRO A 3 9.34 -25.32 12.20
C PRO A 3 8.49 -25.05 10.94
N SER A 4 8.69 -25.88 9.92
CA SER A 4 7.92 -25.90 8.68
C SER A 4 6.49 -26.39 8.96
N ARG A 5 5.50 -25.54 8.72
CA ARG A 5 4.09 -25.95 8.65
C ARG A 5 3.71 -26.20 7.19
N SER A 6 3.45 -27.46 6.86
CA SER A 6 2.86 -27.85 5.58
C SER A 6 1.43 -27.31 5.50
N ARG A 7 1.15 -26.41 4.55
CA ARG A 7 -0.21 -25.96 4.20
C ARG A 7 -0.71 -26.70 2.96
N LYS A 8 -1.91 -27.27 3.07
CA LYS A 8 -2.66 -27.77 1.91
C LYS A 8 -3.10 -26.56 1.08
N VAL A 9 -2.73 -26.56 -0.19
CA VAL A 9 -3.15 -25.58 -1.19
C VAL A 9 -4.60 -25.89 -1.57
N ASN A 10 -5.52 -25.02 -1.21
CA ASN A 10 -6.87 -25.01 -1.77
C ASN A 10 -6.91 -23.98 -2.89
N ASN A 11 -7.11 -24.45 -4.12
CA ASN A 11 -7.31 -23.63 -5.31
C ASN A 11 -8.70 -22.97 -5.25
N HIS A 12 -8.75 -21.72 -4.74
CA HIS A 12 -9.86 -20.81 -4.99
C HIS A 12 -9.32 -19.41 -5.24
N MET A 13 -9.80 -18.78 -6.34
CA MET A 13 -9.60 -17.37 -6.63
C MET A 13 -10.07 -16.54 -5.44
N GLY A 14 -9.19 -15.67 -4.93
CA GLY A 14 -9.41 -14.90 -3.71
C GLY A 14 -8.85 -15.63 -2.48
N ASP A 15 -7.54 -15.90 -2.48
CA ASP A 15 -6.88 -16.23 -1.23
C ASP A 15 -6.85 -14.96 -0.37
N PHE A 16 -7.91 -14.78 0.43
CA PHE A 16 -7.78 -13.99 1.62
C PHE A 16 -6.52 -14.50 2.33
N VAL A 17 -5.57 -13.64 2.57
CA VAL A 17 -4.72 -13.88 3.73
C VAL A 17 -5.71 -14.10 4.85
N ASN A 18 -5.73 -15.31 5.42
CA ASN A 18 -6.74 -15.72 6.40
C ASN A 18 -6.67 -14.72 7.56
N TYR A 19 -7.39 -13.59 7.41
CA TYR A 19 -7.61 -12.68 8.49
C TYR A 19 -8.55 -13.39 9.46
N THR A 20 -7.99 -13.80 10.57
CA THR A 20 -8.81 -14.24 11.69
C THR A 20 -9.22 -12.97 12.42
N PRO A 21 -10.51 -12.61 12.48
CA PRO A 21 -10.96 -11.48 13.27
C PRO A 21 -10.41 -11.59 14.69
N GLY A 22 -9.61 -10.60 15.11
CA GLY A 22 -8.94 -10.56 16.41
C GLY A 22 -7.42 -10.66 16.36
N GLU A 23 -6.77 -11.01 15.25
CA GLU A 23 -5.29 -10.95 15.15
C GLU A 23 -4.76 -9.53 15.11
N TYR A 24 -5.52 -8.58 14.53
CA TYR A 24 -5.28 -7.15 14.60
C TYR A 24 -6.56 -6.47 15.06
N ALA A 25 -6.74 -6.32 16.34
CA ALA A 25 -7.91 -5.68 16.95
C ALA A 25 -7.48 -4.47 17.76
N LYS A 26 -8.15 -3.35 17.53
CA LYS A 26 -8.03 -2.12 18.30
C LYS A 26 -9.40 -1.72 18.80
N GLU A 27 -9.48 -1.22 20.03
CA GLU A 27 -10.76 -0.92 20.68
C GLU A 27 -11.56 0.19 19.98
N HIS A 28 -10.88 1.06 19.24
CA HIS A 28 -11.47 2.26 18.60
C HIS A 28 -11.80 2.08 17.13
N ILE A 29 -11.50 0.93 16.52
CA ILE A 29 -11.85 0.62 15.13
C ILE A 29 -12.44 -0.77 14.98
N ARG A 30 -13.27 -0.94 13.97
CA ARG A 30 -13.75 -2.25 13.52
C ARG A 30 -13.27 -2.52 12.10
N ILE A 31 -12.58 -3.61 11.89
CA ILE A 31 -12.14 -4.07 10.58
C ILE A 31 -13.14 -5.11 10.06
N THR A 32 -13.69 -4.87 8.88
CA THR A 32 -14.64 -5.78 8.23
C THR A 32 -14.11 -6.18 6.86
N PRO A 33 -13.58 -7.40 6.70
CA PRO A 33 -13.09 -7.91 5.42
C PRO A 33 -14.24 -8.34 4.53
N THR A 34 -14.13 -8.10 3.23
CA THR A 34 -15.03 -8.58 2.19
C THR A 34 -14.31 -8.70 0.85
N THR A 35 -15.05 -8.98 -0.21
CA THR A 35 -14.53 -9.13 -1.57
C THR A 35 -15.37 -8.31 -2.53
N LEU A 36 -14.72 -7.58 -3.44
CA LEU A 36 -15.39 -6.90 -4.53
C LEU A 36 -15.96 -7.88 -5.55
N ALA A 37 -16.90 -7.44 -6.37
CA ALA A 37 -17.57 -8.28 -7.39
C ALA A 37 -16.61 -8.90 -8.42
N ASP A 38 -15.41 -8.32 -8.60
CA ASP A 38 -14.35 -8.85 -9.47
C ASP A 38 -13.31 -9.73 -8.73
N GLY A 39 -13.57 -10.05 -7.46
CA GLY A 39 -12.75 -10.96 -6.64
C GLY A 39 -11.58 -10.30 -5.92
N ARG A 40 -11.41 -8.97 -5.98
CA ARG A 40 -10.37 -8.27 -5.22
C ARG A 40 -10.71 -8.18 -3.74
N ASP A 41 -9.70 -8.28 -2.87
CA ASP A 41 -9.85 -8.05 -1.44
C ASP A 41 -10.31 -6.61 -1.18
N PHE A 42 -11.22 -6.46 -0.22
CA PHE A 42 -11.73 -5.18 0.24
C PHE A 42 -11.94 -5.19 1.76
N PHE A 43 -11.55 -4.12 2.42
CA PHE A 43 -11.64 -3.99 3.87
C PHE A 43 -12.27 -2.65 4.23
N TYR A 44 -13.30 -2.69 5.08
CA TYR A 44 -13.76 -1.51 5.80
C TYR A 44 -13.01 -1.39 7.11
N LEU A 45 -12.56 -0.18 7.44
CA LEU A 45 -12.03 0.18 8.76
C LEU A 45 -12.92 1.30 9.30
N ASP A 46 -13.73 0.96 10.27
CA ASP A 46 -14.75 1.84 10.80
C ASP A 46 -14.34 2.38 12.17
N ASP A 47 -14.38 3.72 12.30
CA ASP A 47 -14.16 4.46 13.55
C ASP A 47 -15.47 5.04 14.13
N ASP A 48 -16.59 4.88 13.43
CA ASP A 48 -17.92 5.23 13.92
C ASP A 48 -18.30 4.31 15.11
N PRO A 49 -18.68 4.87 16.27
CA PRO A 49 -19.06 4.09 17.46
C PRO A 49 -20.14 3.04 17.23
N GLU A 50 -21.08 3.26 16.28
CA GLU A 50 -22.14 2.30 15.98
C GLU A 50 -21.59 1.05 15.29
N TYR A 51 -20.58 1.19 14.42
CA TYR A 51 -19.90 0.05 13.82
C TYR A 51 -18.94 -0.62 14.82
N VAL A 52 -18.18 0.16 15.57
CA VAL A 52 -17.22 -0.35 16.57
C VAL A 52 -17.95 -1.18 17.62
N SER A 53 -19.09 -0.71 18.14
CA SER A 53 -19.90 -1.44 19.13
C SER A 53 -20.69 -2.63 18.55
N GLY A 54 -20.78 -2.74 17.24
CA GLY A 54 -21.58 -3.76 16.57
C GLY A 54 -23.07 -3.42 16.43
N GLY A 55 -23.47 -2.20 16.74
CA GLY A 55 -24.86 -1.71 16.51
C GLY A 55 -25.20 -1.60 15.04
N LYS A 56 -24.20 -1.27 14.20
CA LYS A 56 -24.27 -1.38 12.74
C LYS A 56 -23.32 -2.45 12.21
N THR A 57 -23.69 -3.01 11.05
CA THR A 57 -22.86 -3.97 10.30
C THR A 57 -22.80 -3.59 8.84
N ARG A 58 -21.68 -3.90 8.20
CA ARG A 58 -21.50 -3.68 6.75
C ARG A 58 -22.25 -4.74 5.93
N GLU A 59 -22.81 -4.34 4.79
CA GLU A 59 -23.24 -5.27 3.77
C GLU A 59 -22.01 -5.82 3.04
N LEU A 60 -21.80 -7.15 3.12
CA LEU A 60 -20.58 -7.76 2.59
C LEU A 60 -20.66 -8.13 1.11
N LYS A 61 -21.88 -8.15 0.55
CA LYS A 61 -22.09 -8.51 -0.84
C LYS A 61 -21.96 -7.29 -1.73
N ASP A 62 -20.96 -7.27 -2.58
CA ASP A 62 -20.89 -6.30 -3.68
C ASP A 62 -21.93 -6.66 -4.76
N PRO A 63 -22.99 -5.86 -4.93
CA PRO A 63 -24.07 -6.18 -5.86
C PRO A 63 -23.73 -5.88 -7.32
N ARG A 64 -22.55 -5.33 -7.61
CA ARG A 64 -22.16 -4.88 -8.94
C ARG A 64 -21.82 -6.05 -9.86
N GLN A 65 -21.89 -5.77 -11.16
CA GLN A 65 -21.35 -6.64 -12.21
C GLN A 65 -20.06 -5.99 -12.73
N LEU A 66 -18.96 -6.27 -12.08
CA LEU A 66 -17.66 -5.83 -12.56
C LEU A 66 -17.10 -6.86 -13.55
N PRO A 67 -16.36 -6.41 -14.59
CA PRO A 67 -15.63 -7.33 -15.44
C PRO A 67 -14.72 -8.23 -14.60
N ALA A 68 -14.72 -9.52 -14.90
CA ALA A 68 -13.82 -10.43 -14.21
C ALA A 68 -12.38 -9.93 -14.29
N ARG A 69 -11.65 -10.05 -13.20
CA ARG A 69 -10.24 -9.75 -13.17
C ARG A 69 -9.53 -10.59 -14.22
N VAL A 70 -8.55 -10.00 -14.87
CA VAL A 70 -7.81 -10.47 -16.04
C VAL A 70 -7.62 -11.99 -16.08
N ALA A 71 -7.98 -12.62 -17.23
CA ALA A 71 -7.72 -14.03 -17.49
C ALA A 71 -6.23 -14.36 -17.30
N HIS A 72 -5.93 -15.59 -16.90
CA HIS A 72 -4.57 -16.06 -16.69
C HIS A 72 -3.99 -16.68 -17.97
N GLN A 73 -2.68 -16.61 -18.10
CA GLN A 73 -1.88 -17.29 -19.13
C GLN A 73 -0.70 -18.00 -18.47
N LEU A 74 -0.07 -18.92 -19.20
CA LEU A 74 1.18 -19.51 -18.72
C LEU A 74 2.36 -18.62 -19.14
N ASN A 75 3.30 -18.39 -18.23
CA ASN A 75 4.59 -17.78 -18.54
C ASN A 75 5.57 -18.83 -19.11
N ALA A 76 6.80 -18.42 -19.43
CA ALA A 76 7.83 -19.32 -19.97
C ALA A 76 8.24 -20.45 -19.01
N ALA A 77 8.03 -20.27 -17.70
CA ALA A 77 8.28 -21.31 -16.69
C ALA A 77 7.09 -22.29 -16.54
N GLY A 78 5.98 -22.08 -17.28
CA GLY A 78 4.76 -22.89 -17.18
C GLY A 78 3.87 -22.53 -15.99
N GLU A 79 4.08 -21.37 -15.38
CA GLU A 79 3.30 -20.90 -14.25
C GLU A 79 2.11 -20.06 -14.73
N GLU A 80 0.98 -20.16 -14.02
CA GLU A 80 -0.21 -19.37 -14.32
C GLU A 80 -0.03 -17.92 -13.83
N VAL A 81 -0.04 -16.97 -14.77
CA VAL A 81 0.11 -15.53 -14.51
C VAL A 81 -1.04 -14.75 -15.13
N PRO A 82 -1.42 -13.60 -14.58
CA PRO A 82 -2.46 -12.76 -15.19
C PRO A 82 -2.08 -12.36 -16.63
N TYR A 83 -3.06 -12.46 -17.53
CA TYR A 83 -2.88 -11.97 -18.91
C TYR A 83 -2.51 -10.47 -18.89
N ALA A 84 -1.52 -10.06 -19.67
CA ALA A 84 -0.93 -8.71 -19.62
C ALA A 84 -0.42 -8.31 -18.22
N ALA A 85 0.09 -9.28 -17.45
CA ALA A 85 0.71 -9.03 -16.17
C ALA A 85 1.81 -7.96 -16.29
N PRO A 86 1.96 -7.10 -15.27
CA PRO A 86 3.07 -6.16 -15.23
C PRO A 86 4.41 -6.91 -15.16
N GLU A 87 5.41 -6.37 -15.80
CA GLU A 87 6.77 -6.92 -15.81
C GLU A 87 7.78 -5.90 -15.29
N MET A 88 8.90 -6.39 -14.77
CA MET A 88 10.07 -5.60 -14.47
C MET A 88 11.07 -5.77 -15.61
N ARG A 89 11.64 -4.68 -16.10
CA ARG A 89 12.73 -4.70 -17.08
C ARG A 89 13.98 -4.13 -16.45
N ARG A 90 15.11 -4.78 -16.68
CA ARG A 90 16.38 -4.30 -16.19
C ARG A 90 16.98 -3.30 -17.15
N ASP A 91 17.34 -2.12 -16.63
CA ASP A 91 18.17 -1.17 -17.36
C ASP A 91 19.61 -1.70 -17.40
N PRO A 92 20.18 -2.00 -18.57
CA PRO A 92 21.54 -2.53 -18.65
C PRO A 92 22.63 -1.52 -18.29
N LEU A 93 22.30 -0.21 -18.25
CA LEU A 93 23.27 0.85 -17.91
C LEU A 93 23.38 1.07 -16.41
N THR A 94 22.25 1.06 -15.70
CA THR A 94 22.22 1.35 -14.26
C THR A 94 22.08 0.07 -13.42
N GLY A 95 21.55 -1.02 -14.02
CA GLY A 95 21.20 -2.24 -13.32
C GLY A 95 19.86 -2.19 -12.62
N ASP A 96 19.15 -1.06 -12.69
CA ASP A 96 17.86 -0.88 -12.03
C ASP A 96 16.75 -1.71 -12.68
N TRP A 97 15.82 -2.20 -11.87
CA TRP A 97 14.61 -2.87 -12.32
C TRP A 97 13.46 -1.88 -12.40
N ILE A 98 12.94 -1.66 -13.62
CA ILE A 98 11.90 -0.68 -13.93
C ILE A 98 10.58 -1.41 -14.14
N PRO A 99 9.52 -1.09 -13.36
CA PRO A 99 8.20 -1.69 -13.54
C PRO A 99 7.53 -1.17 -14.80
N MET A 100 7.04 -2.09 -15.63
CA MET A 100 6.30 -1.85 -16.86
C MET A 100 4.90 -2.43 -16.72
N ALA A 101 3.90 -1.58 -16.51
CA ALA A 101 2.52 -2.00 -16.28
C ALA A 101 1.60 -1.41 -17.35
N THR A 102 1.46 -2.11 -18.48
CA THR A 102 0.65 -1.66 -19.63
C THR A 102 -0.82 -1.42 -19.25
N ALA A 103 -1.39 -2.23 -18.36
CA ALA A 103 -2.75 -2.07 -17.88
C ALA A 103 -3.02 -0.69 -17.23
N ARG A 104 -2.00 -0.04 -16.68
CA ARG A 104 -2.11 1.32 -16.09
C ARG A 104 -2.40 2.42 -17.11
N MET A 105 -2.18 2.17 -18.40
CA MET A 105 -2.57 3.11 -19.45
C MET A 105 -4.09 3.29 -19.55
N ASN A 106 -4.86 2.32 -19.06
CA ASN A 106 -6.31 2.34 -19.03
C ASN A 106 -6.90 2.88 -17.71
N ARG A 107 -6.04 3.35 -16.81
CA ARG A 107 -6.53 3.93 -15.54
C ARG A 107 -7.34 5.19 -15.79
N PRO A 108 -8.41 5.41 -15.02
CA PRO A 108 -9.17 6.66 -15.12
C PRO A 108 -8.31 7.84 -14.66
N ILE A 109 -8.38 8.94 -15.41
CA ILE A 109 -7.74 10.22 -15.09
C ILE A 109 -8.86 11.25 -15.00
N THR A 110 -9.07 11.81 -13.81
CA THR A 110 -10.15 12.76 -13.56
C THR A 110 -9.70 14.21 -13.57
N ALA A 111 -8.40 14.48 -13.46
CA ALA A 111 -7.84 15.82 -13.40
C ALA A 111 -6.71 16.02 -14.43
N GLY A 112 -6.58 17.26 -14.93
CA GLY A 112 -5.50 17.67 -15.83
C GLY A 112 -5.72 17.39 -17.31
N PRO A 113 -4.73 17.73 -18.16
CA PRO A 113 -4.77 17.45 -19.60
C PRO A 113 -4.80 15.94 -19.84
N GLY A 114 -5.88 15.46 -20.47
CA GLY A 114 -6.06 14.02 -20.74
C GLY A 114 -7.03 13.32 -19.81
N ALA A 115 -7.86 14.06 -19.05
CA ALA A 115 -8.93 13.46 -18.25
C ALA A 115 -9.82 12.54 -19.11
N THR A 116 -9.92 11.27 -18.71
CA THR A 116 -10.64 10.22 -19.45
C THR A 116 -11.88 9.71 -18.72
N ALA A 117 -11.97 9.97 -17.41
CA ALA A 117 -13.08 9.52 -16.59
C ALA A 117 -14.18 10.58 -16.45
N LYS A 118 -15.43 10.13 -16.53
CA LYS A 118 -16.60 10.91 -16.14
C LYS A 118 -16.88 10.58 -14.66
N GLY A 119 -16.46 11.45 -13.76
CA GLY A 119 -16.62 11.27 -12.32
C GLY A 119 -15.40 10.63 -11.65
N ASN A 120 -15.43 10.60 -10.32
CA ASN A 120 -14.35 10.09 -9.50
C ASN A 120 -14.56 8.61 -9.16
N PRO A 121 -13.69 7.68 -9.60
CA PRO A 121 -13.87 6.26 -9.35
C PRO A 121 -13.72 5.86 -7.88
N LEU A 122 -13.13 6.72 -7.04
CA LEU A 122 -12.97 6.51 -5.60
C LEU A 122 -14.11 7.14 -4.78
N ALA A 123 -14.93 8.00 -5.42
CA ALA A 123 -16.06 8.62 -4.74
C ALA A 123 -17.05 7.57 -4.23
N ALA A 124 -17.63 7.86 -3.07
CA ALA A 124 -18.70 7.07 -2.52
C ALA A 124 -19.90 7.00 -3.48
N ARG A 125 -20.45 5.82 -3.65
CA ARG A 125 -21.63 5.63 -4.49
C ARG A 125 -22.83 6.40 -3.92
N LYS A 126 -23.52 7.17 -4.76
CA LYS A 126 -24.79 7.81 -4.39
C LYS A 126 -25.96 6.86 -4.67
N PRO A 127 -26.99 6.80 -3.81
CA PRO A 127 -28.17 6.00 -4.06
C PRO A 127 -28.82 6.38 -5.42
N GLY A 128 -29.05 5.38 -6.27
CA GLY A 128 -29.65 5.59 -7.60
C GLY A 128 -28.66 5.84 -8.74
N ASP A 129 -27.36 6.00 -8.48
CA ASP A 129 -26.38 6.02 -9.55
C ASP A 129 -26.34 4.65 -10.24
N PRO A 130 -26.38 4.62 -11.58
CA PRO A 130 -26.07 3.41 -12.34
C PRO A 130 -24.57 3.17 -12.21
N TYR A 131 -24.19 2.58 -11.12
CA TYR A 131 -22.84 2.39 -10.71
C TYR A 131 -22.14 1.40 -11.64
N GLN A 132 -21.21 1.85 -12.44
CA GLN A 132 -20.51 0.97 -13.37
C GLN A 132 -19.00 0.95 -13.19
N ASP A 133 -18.36 2.05 -12.85
CA ASP A 133 -16.90 2.18 -12.97
C ASP A 133 -16.15 2.54 -11.67
N GLY A 134 -16.85 2.79 -10.56
CA GLY A 134 -16.19 3.13 -9.28
C GLY A 134 -15.60 1.91 -8.56
N GLU A 135 -14.76 2.16 -7.59
CA GLU A 135 -14.07 1.13 -6.82
C GLU A 135 -14.82 0.75 -5.54
N VAL A 136 -15.49 1.70 -4.90
CA VAL A 136 -16.12 1.51 -3.60
C VAL A 136 -17.61 1.17 -3.75
N PRO A 137 -18.10 0.04 -3.20
CA PRO A 137 -19.49 -0.41 -3.36
C PRO A 137 -20.48 0.30 -2.43
N ASP A 138 -20.04 0.90 -1.34
CA ASP A 138 -20.86 1.55 -0.32
C ASP A 138 -20.66 3.08 -0.34
N THR A 139 -21.73 3.82 0.01
CA THR A 139 -21.72 5.28 0.09
C THR A 139 -21.30 5.79 1.46
N ASP A 140 -21.39 4.94 2.49
CA ASP A 140 -21.13 5.30 3.88
C ASP A 140 -19.95 4.47 4.39
N TYR A 141 -18.75 4.97 4.25
CA TYR A 141 -17.56 4.35 4.83
C TYR A 141 -16.72 5.36 5.62
N ASN A 142 -15.89 4.87 6.53
CA ASN A 142 -14.91 5.71 7.21
C ASN A 142 -13.57 5.66 6.47
N VAL A 143 -12.89 4.52 6.50
CA VAL A 143 -11.70 4.24 5.69
C VAL A 143 -11.90 2.91 5.00
N VAL A 144 -11.49 2.81 3.74
CA VAL A 144 -11.52 1.55 3.00
C VAL A 144 -10.17 1.24 2.38
N VAL A 145 -9.84 -0.04 2.34
CA VAL A 145 -8.62 -0.57 1.70
C VAL A 145 -9.01 -1.62 0.69
N PHE A 146 -8.45 -1.56 -0.50
CA PHE A 146 -8.70 -2.57 -1.52
C PHE A 146 -7.52 -2.73 -2.47
N GLU A 147 -7.45 -3.90 -3.09
CA GLU A 147 -6.42 -4.18 -4.08
C GLU A 147 -6.62 -3.32 -5.34
N ASN A 148 -5.55 -2.69 -5.80
CA ASN A 148 -5.58 -1.77 -6.94
C ASN A 148 -6.03 -2.52 -8.22
N ARG A 149 -7.00 -1.94 -8.96
CA ARG A 149 -7.51 -2.48 -10.22
C ARG A 149 -6.48 -2.45 -11.35
N PHE A 150 -5.58 -1.46 -11.31
CA PHE A 150 -4.52 -1.24 -12.30
C PHE A 150 -3.13 -1.33 -11.63
N PRO A 151 -2.77 -2.50 -11.07
CA PRO A 151 -1.58 -2.61 -10.25
C PRO A 151 -0.30 -2.53 -11.07
N SER A 152 0.76 -1.99 -10.47
CA SER A 152 2.12 -2.05 -11.01
C SER A 152 2.81 -3.39 -10.73
N MET A 153 2.31 -4.12 -9.73
CA MET A 153 2.77 -5.44 -9.33
C MET A 153 1.56 -6.31 -9.01
N VAL A 154 1.65 -7.59 -9.28
CA VAL A 154 0.57 -8.54 -9.06
C VAL A 154 1.03 -9.68 -8.17
N ARG A 155 0.10 -10.22 -7.39
CA ARG A 155 0.36 -11.43 -6.63
C ARG A 155 0.48 -12.63 -7.58
N VAL A 156 1.53 -13.40 -7.41
CA VAL A 156 1.74 -14.66 -8.13
C VAL A 156 1.93 -15.75 -7.10
N PRO A 157 1.20 -16.85 -7.18
CA PRO A 157 1.44 -18.01 -6.34
C PRO A 157 2.87 -18.55 -6.58
N GLY A 158 3.66 -18.63 -5.52
CA GLY A 158 5.07 -18.96 -5.64
C GLY A 158 5.93 -17.75 -6.06
N ARG A 159 7.24 -17.87 -5.81
CA ARG A 159 8.21 -16.83 -6.19
C ARG A 159 8.72 -17.15 -7.58
N SER A 160 8.21 -16.52 -8.61
CA SER A 160 8.82 -16.62 -9.94
C SER A 160 9.97 -15.63 -10.04
N GLU A 161 11.20 -16.12 -9.98
CA GLU A 161 12.41 -15.37 -10.29
C GLU A 161 12.92 -15.63 -11.71
N ALA A 162 12.12 -16.31 -12.53
CA ALA A 162 12.51 -16.62 -13.90
C ALA A 162 12.78 -15.31 -14.67
N VAL A 163 14.02 -15.18 -15.14
CA VAL A 163 14.44 -14.08 -16.00
C VAL A 163 14.19 -14.51 -17.44
N GLU A 164 13.43 -13.70 -18.15
CA GLU A 164 13.19 -13.78 -19.57
C GLU A 164 13.90 -12.62 -20.29
N TYR A 165 13.79 -12.59 -21.61
CA TYR A 165 14.41 -11.54 -22.41
C TYR A 165 13.41 -10.91 -23.37
N VAL A 166 13.38 -9.57 -23.41
CA VAL A 166 12.55 -8.85 -24.39
C VAL A 166 13.05 -9.17 -25.80
N ASN A 167 12.16 -9.69 -26.64
CA ASN A 167 12.49 -10.12 -28.00
C ASN A 167 13.67 -11.12 -28.11
N GLY A 168 13.92 -11.87 -27.05
CA GLY A 168 15.04 -12.84 -27.01
C GLY A 168 16.44 -12.21 -26.94
N ASN A 169 16.54 -10.91 -26.71
CA ASN A 169 17.83 -10.22 -26.62
C ASN A 169 18.38 -10.29 -25.18
N PRO A 170 19.56 -10.92 -24.96
CA PRO A 170 20.12 -11.12 -23.62
C PRO A 170 20.52 -9.83 -22.89
N LEU A 171 20.59 -8.69 -23.57
CA LEU A 171 20.80 -7.40 -22.91
C LEU A 171 19.52 -6.84 -22.25
N TRP A 172 18.35 -7.37 -22.59
CA TRP A 172 17.07 -6.84 -22.15
C TRP A 172 16.35 -7.84 -21.23
N GLU A 173 16.90 -7.98 -20.04
CA GLU A 173 16.33 -8.86 -19.01
C GLU A 173 14.95 -8.34 -18.60
N LYS A 174 14.00 -9.26 -18.45
CA LYS A 174 12.69 -9.00 -17.87
C LYS A 174 12.28 -10.12 -16.93
N LYS A 175 11.42 -9.80 -16.00
CA LYS A 175 10.74 -10.76 -15.11
C LYS A 175 9.36 -10.26 -14.77
N LEU A 176 8.53 -11.13 -14.22
CA LEU A 176 7.22 -10.74 -13.71
C LEU A 176 7.38 -9.69 -12.59
N ALA A 177 6.56 -8.64 -12.60
CA ALA A 177 6.47 -7.71 -11.49
C ALA A 177 5.60 -8.33 -10.39
N ALA A 178 6.17 -9.29 -9.67
CA ALA A 178 5.52 -9.92 -8.52
C ALA A 178 5.42 -8.91 -7.36
N GLY A 179 4.35 -9.00 -6.57
CA GLY A 179 4.11 -8.12 -5.44
C GLY A 179 2.64 -7.85 -5.22
N ARG A 180 2.32 -6.74 -4.56
CA ARG A 180 0.93 -6.31 -4.35
C ARG A 180 0.84 -4.79 -4.35
N CYS A 181 -0.27 -4.27 -4.85
CA CYS A 181 -0.61 -2.84 -4.78
C CYS A 181 -2.02 -2.68 -4.23
N GLU A 182 -2.17 -1.84 -3.22
CA GLU A 182 -3.46 -1.52 -2.62
C GLU A 182 -3.71 -0.01 -2.66
N VAL A 183 -4.99 0.37 -2.60
CA VAL A 183 -5.46 1.75 -2.46
C VAL A 183 -6.16 1.87 -1.11
N ILE A 184 -5.96 2.98 -0.43
CA ILE A 184 -6.63 3.32 0.82
C ILE A 184 -7.36 4.65 0.60
N CYS A 185 -8.69 4.66 0.64
CA CYS A 185 -9.46 5.91 0.66
C CYS A 185 -9.66 6.36 2.11
N PHE A 186 -9.30 7.60 2.39
CA PHE A 186 -9.26 8.15 3.74
C PHE A 186 -10.61 8.66 4.22
N ASP A 187 -11.47 9.04 3.29
CA ASP A 187 -12.80 9.57 3.56
C ASP A 187 -13.69 9.41 2.33
N PRO A 188 -15.01 9.27 2.46
CA PRO A 188 -15.94 9.26 1.33
C PRO A 188 -16.09 10.62 0.63
N ASP A 189 -15.70 11.72 1.27
CA ASP A 189 -15.72 13.07 0.67
C ASP A 189 -14.59 13.20 -0.36
N GLU A 190 -14.97 13.47 -1.60
CA GLU A 190 -14.04 13.58 -2.72
C GLU A 190 -13.31 14.91 -2.81
N ASP A 191 -13.82 15.94 -2.14
CA ASP A 191 -13.28 17.30 -2.20
C ASP A 191 -12.40 17.66 -0.99
N GLY A 192 -12.31 16.76 0.00
CA GLY A 192 -11.53 16.95 1.21
C GLY A 192 -10.01 16.89 0.98
N LEU A 193 -9.25 17.53 1.87
CA LEU A 193 -7.80 17.34 1.97
C LEU A 193 -7.49 16.43 3.16
N PRO A 194 -6.44 15.62 3.12
CA PRO A 194 -6.00 14.86 4.30
C PRO A 194 -5.77 15.75 5.52
N ALA A 195 -5.31 16.99 5.32
CA ALA A 195 -5.09 17.96 6.39
C ALA A 195 -6.37 18.45 7.08
N ASP A 196 -7.52 18.34 6.41
CA ASP A 196 -8.84 18.76 6.94
C ASP A 196 -9.53 17.63 7.70
N LEU A 197 -9.02 16.40 7.62
CA LEU A 197 -9.58 15.26 8.32
C LEU A 197 -9.45 15.43 9.84
N PRO A 198 -10.46 15.01 10.61
CA PRO A 198 -10.35 14.99 12.07
C PRO A 198 -9.24 14.02 12.52
N VAL A 199 -8.60 14.32 13.63
CA VAL A 199 -7.49 13.51 14.17
C VAL A 199 -7.90 12.04 14.36
N SER A 200 -9.13 11.76 14.75
CA SER A 200 -9.67 10.40 14.84
C SER A 200 -9.60 9.66 13.52
N ARG A 201 -9.98 10.32 12.41
CA ARG A 201 -9.93 9.73 11.07
C ARG A 201 -8.49 9.52 10.59
N LEU A 202 -7.58 10.49 10.84
CA LEU A 202 -6.15 10.31 10.55
C LEU A 202 -5.57 9.12 11.33
N ARG A 203 -5.99 8.93 12.58
CA ARG A 203 -5.63 7.75 13.37
C ARG A 203 -6.10 6.46 12.68
N THR A 204 -7.35 6.41 12.19
CA THR A 204 -7.88 5.25 11.46
C THR A 204 -7.11 4.98 10.18
N VAL A 205 -6.62 6.01 9.48
CA VAL A 205 -5.73 5.86 8.32
C VAL A 205 -4.39 5.22 8.72
N VAL A 206 -3.77 5.66 9.80
CA VAL A 206 -2.53 5.06 10.32
C VAL A 206 -2.76 3.61 10.74
N GLU A 207 -3.89 3.31 11.39
CA GLU A 207 -4.28 1.94 11.72
C GLU A 207 -4.49 1.07 10.47
N ALA A 208 -5.00 1.66 9.37
CA ALA A 208 -5.10 0.94 8.10
C ALA A 208 -3.72 0.57 7.56
N TRP A 209 -2.74 1.47 7.63
CA TRP A 209 -1.36 1.17 7.24
C TRP A 209 -0.74 0.09 8.14
N ALA A 210 -0.93 0.18 9.44
CA ALA A 210 -0.45 -0.79 10.42
C ALA A 210 -1.08 -2.18 10.21
N PHE A 211 -2.40 -2.24 10.03
CA PHE A 211 -3.13 -3.46 9.72
C PHE A 211 -2.62 -4.12 8.44
N ARG A 212 -2.47 -3.34 7.36
CA ARG A 212 -1.97 -3.89 6.09
C ARG A 212 -0.52 -4.35 6.20
N THR A 213 0.31 -3.63 6.94
CA THR A 213 1.69 -4.05 7.21
C THR A 213 1.72 -5.38 7.95
N ALA A 214 0.93 -5.55 9.00
CA ALA A 214 0.83 -6.79 9.77
C ALA A 214 0.38 -7.99 8.91
N GLU A 215 -0.63 -7.78 8.03
CA GLU A 215 -1.17 -8.87 7.21
C GLU A 215 -0.27 -9.20 6.01
N ILE A 216 0.24 -8.19 5.32
CA ILE A 216 1.05 -8.38 4.12
C ILE A 216 2.44 -8.91 4.46
N SER A 217 3.00 -8.57 5.63
CA SER A 217 4.29 -9.13 6.09
C SER A 217 4.29 -10.66 6.24
N LYS A 218 3.10 -11.27 6.35
CA LYS A 218 2.92 -12.73 6.41
C LYS A 218 2.90 -13.38 5.02
N MET A 219 2.82 -12.58 3.95
CA MET A 219 2.80 -13.09 2.57
C MET A 219 4.19 -13.53 2.15
N GLU A 220 4.27 -14.71 1.55
CA GLU A 220 5.52 -15.19 0.97
C GLU A 220 5.94 -14.31 -0.22
N GLY A 221 7.23 -13.99 -0.29
CA GLY A 221 7.84 -13.24 -1.38
C GLY A 221 7.66 -11.73 -1.29
N ILE A 222 7.16 -11.18 -0.19
CA ILE A 222 7.19 -9.73 0.10
C ILE A 222 8.35 -9.43 1.04
N GLU A 223 9.24 -8.54 0.59
CA GLU A 223 10.43 -8.09 1.33
C GLU A 223 10.26 -6.67 1.89
N GLN A 224 9.51 -5.81 1.20
CA GLN A 224 9.24 -4.45 1.62
C GLN A 224 7.78 -4.08 1.43
N ILE A 225 7.19 -3.45 2.45
CA ILE A 225 5.85 -2.85 2.42
C ILE A 225 6.02 -1.34 2.54
N PHE A 226 5.46 -0.61 1.60
CA PHE A 226 5.64 0.83 1.48
C PHE A 226 4.29 1.53 1.37
N PRO A 227 3.69 1.95 2.51
CA PRO A 227 2.54 2.87 2.52
C PRO A 227 2.99 4.27 2.13
N PHE A 228 2.23 4.94 1.28
CA PHE A 228 2.52 6.30 0.87
C PHE A 228 1.26 7.03 0.40
N GLU A 229 1.33 8.35 0.40
CA GLU A 229 0.38 9.25 -0.20
C GLU A 229 1.10 10.16 -1.19
N ASN A 230 0.45 10.43 -2.31
CA ASN A 230 0.82 11.48 -3.23
C ASN A 230 -0.31 12.51 -3.29
N HIS A 231 0.00 13.77 -3.08
CA HIS A 231 -0.95 14.86 -3.13
C HIS A 231 -0.49 15.96 -4.09
N GLY A 232 -1.43 16.45 -4.92
CA GLY A 232 -1.18 17.52 -5.87
C GLY A 232 -0.98 17.06 -7.32
N GLN A 233 -1.39 17.89 -8.26
CA GLN A 233 -1.28 17.61 -9.70
C GLN A 233 0.19 17.64 -10.17
N GLU A 234 1.04 18.37 -9.48
CA GLU A 234 2.45 18.57 -9.78
C GLU A 234 3.25 17.26 -9.74
N ILE A 235 2.83 16.32 -8.92
CA ILE A 235 3.44 14.99 -8.80
C ILE A 235 2.68 13.92 -9.57
N GLY A 236 1.75 14.31 -10.44
CA GLY A 236 1.03 13.39 -11.32
C GLY A 236 -0.10 12.60 -10.66
N VAL A 237 -0.70 13.13 -9.60
CA VAL A 237 -1.91 12.56 -9.00
C VAL A 237 -3.05 12.64 -10.00
N SER A 238 -3.65 11.50 -10.30
CA SER A 238 -4.74 11.38 -11.28
C SER A 238 -6.13 11.56 -10.70
N LEU A 239 -6.28 11.47 -9.38
CA LEU A 239 -7.56 11.56 -8.65
C LEU A 239 -7.39 12.51 -7.46
N ALA A 240 -8.24 13.51 -7.36
CA ALA A 240 -8.19 14.49 -6.27
C ALA A 240 -8.69 13.93 -4.92
N HIS A 241 -9.47 12.85 -4.96
CA HIS A 241 -10.00 12.18 -3.76
C HIS A 241 -8.91 11.84 -2.75
N PRO A 242 -9.08 12.11 -1.45
CA PRO A 242 -8.08 11.80 -0.43
C PRO A 242 -7.80 10.30 -0.34
N HIS A 243 -6.66 9.89 -0.82
CA HIS A 243 -6.26 8.48 -0.84
C HIS A 243 -4.76 8.28 -0.74
N GLY A 244 -4.37 7.16 -0.17
CA GLY A 244 -3.00 6.65 -0.19
C GLY A 244 -2.93 5.31 -0.91
N GLN A 245 -1.74 4.77 -0.97
CA GLN A 245 -1.47 3.49 -1.57
C GLN A 245 -0.52 2.68 -0.69
N VAL A 246 -0.54 1.36 -0.86
CA VAL A 246 0.46 0.45 -0.27
C VAL A 246 1.07 -0.34 -1.42
N TYR A 247 2.37 -0.17 -1.61
CA TYR A 247 3.15 -0.97 -2.55
C TYR A 247 3.97 -2.00 -1.80
N CYS A 248 3.91 -3.25 -2.25
CA CYS A 248 4.57 -4.37 -1.62
C CYS A 248 5.52 -5.01 -2.62
N TYR A 249 6.81 -4.87 -2.35
CA TYR A 249 7.88 -5.27 -3.26
C TYR A 249 8.44 -6.64 -2.87
N PRO A 250 8.83 -7.46 -3.85
CA PRO A 250 9.56 -8.70 -3.61
C PRO A 250 11.08 -8.46 -3.44
N PHE A 251 11.48 -7.24 -3.20
CA PHE A 251 12.86 -6.78 -3.00
C PHE A 251 12.88 -5.53 -2.13
N ILE A 252 14.03 -5.20 -1.57
CA ILE A 252 14.25 -3.91 -0.91
C ILE A 252 14.52 -2.85 -1.97
N ALA A 253 13.78 -1.74 -1.96
CA ALA A 253 13.95 -0.65 -2.91
C ALA A 253 15.33 0.02 -2.78
N PRO A 254 15.96 0.50 -3.88
CA PRO A 254 17.34 0.99 -3.88
C PRO A 254 17.66 2.06 -2.83
N LYS A 255 16.71 2.96 -2.54
CA LYS A 255 16.88 3.96 -1.49
C LYS A 255 17.00 3.32 -0.11
N MET A 256 16.10 2.38 0.20
CA MET A 256 16.12 1.66 1.48
C MET A 256 17.36 0.78 1.61
N GLU A 257 17.79 0.16 0.52
CA GLU A 257 19.02 -0.63 0.50
C GLU A 257 20.24 0.25 0.82
N ALA A 258 20.30 1.46 0.29
CA ALA A 258 21.37 2.42 0.61
C ALA A 258 21.31 2.85 2.09
N GLU A 259 20.12 3.08 2.64
CA GLU A 259 19.93 3.41 4.07
C GLU A 259 20.34 2.24 4.98
N LEU A 260 19.99 1.01 4.63
CA LEU A 260 20.42 -0.19 5.36
C LEU A 260 21.94 -0.33 5.39
N LYS A 261 22.61 -0.17 4.25
CA LYS A 261 24.08 -0.21 4.18
C LYS A 261 24.75 0.84 5.10
N GLN A 262 24.20 2.05 5.16
CA GLN A 262 24.73 3.08 6.07
C GLN A 262 24.46 2.74 7.53
N THR A 263 23.31 2.18 7.83
CA THR A 263 22.93 1.77 9.19
C THR A 263 23.81 0.61 9.68
N GLU A 264 24.07 -0.37 8.84
CA GLU A 264 25.00 -1.48 9.12
C GLU A 264 26.41 -0.99 9.39
N ALA A 265 26.97 -0.15 8.48
CA ALA A 265 28.31 0.39 8.63
C ALA A 265 28.46 1.26 9.90
N TYR A 266 27.41 2.01 10.25
CA TYR A 266 27.39 2.79 11.49
C TYR A 266 27.39 1.88 12.72
N HIS A 267 26.55 0.84 12.71
CA HIS A 267 26.48 -0.13 13.79
C HIS A 267 27.80 -0.88 14.00
N GLU A 268 28.42 -1.35 12.92
CA GLU A 268 29.75 -1.99 12.98
C GLU A 268 30.82 -1.09 13.61
N LYS A 269 30.76 0.20 13.30
CA LYS A 269 31.74 1.18 13.78
C LYS A 269 31.52 1.62 15.24
N THR A 270 30.26 1.75 15.67
CA THR A 270 29.89 2.43 16.92
C THR A 270 29.14 1.55 17.91
N GLY A 271 28.55 0.45 17.45
CA GLY A 271 27.58 -0.35 18.20
C GLY A 271 26.21 0.34 18.39
N GLY A 272 26.03 1.55 17.81
CA GLY A 272 24.82 2.37 17.95
C GLY A 272 23.76 2.07 16.90
N ASN A 273 22.61 2.75 17.02
CA ASN A 273 21.52 2.76 16.05
C ASN A 273 21.49 4.10 15.33
N LEU A 274 21.86 4.11 14.04
CA LEU A 274 22.00 5.34 13.25
C LEU A 274 20.73 6.20 13.27
N LEU A 275 19.55 5.60 13.05
CA LEU A 275 18.28 6.33 13.00
C LEU A 275 17.97 6.99 14.36
N LYS A 276 18.20 6.25 15.43
CA LYS A 276 18.00 6.74 16.80
C LYS A 276 18.96 7.88 17.14
N ASP A 277 20.23 7.71 16.79
CA ASP A 277 21.28 8.68 17.09
C ASP A 277 21.10 9.96 16.27
N LEU A 278 20.66 9.87 15.01
CA LEU A 278 20.27 11.02 14.19
C LEU A 278 19.10 11.79 14.83
N MET A 279 18.02 11.09 15.20
CA MET A 279 16.89 11.71 15.87
C MET A 279 17.29 12.39 17.18
N ASN A 280 18.09 11.73 18.00
CA ASN A 280 18.57 12.30 19.27
C ASN A 280 19.44 13.53 19.05
N SER A 281 20.30 13.52 18.03
CA SER A 281 21.13 14.66 17.67
C SER A 281 20.29 15.88 17.23
N GLU A 282 19.21 15.66 16.48
CA GLU A 282 18.27 16.73 16.10
C GLU A 282 17.52 17.28 17.33
N ILE A 283 17.13 16.39 18.26
CA ILE A 283 16.48 16.78 19.52
C ILE A 283 17.45 17.63 20.38
N GLU A 284 18.71 17.23 20.47
CA GLU A 284 19.73 17.93 21.25
C GLU A 284 20.06 19.32 20.65
N ALA A 285 20.19 19.37 19.32
CA ALA A 285 20.42 20.64 18.61
C ALA A 285 19.24 21.61 18.76
N GLY A 286 18.00 21.11 18.73
CA GLY A 286 16.78 21.89 18.95
C GLY A 286 16.40 22.89 17.84
N GLU A 287 17.26 23.10 16.85
CA GLU A 287 17.10 24.15 15.83
C GLU A 287 16.09 23.81 14.75
N ARG A 288 15.90 22.51 14.47
CA ARG A 288 15.06 21.99 13.38
C ARG A 288 13.85 21.20 13.86
N ILE A 289 13.51 21.32 15.14
CA ILE A 289 12.34 20.64 15.72
C ILE A 289 11.08 21.42 15.32
N VAL A 290 10.19 20.75 14.59
CA VAL A 290 8.86 21.29 14.20
C VAL A 290 7.87 21.09 15.35
N MET A 291 7.82 19.87 15.90
CA MET A 291 6.97 19.53 17.03
C MET A 291 7.53 18.35 17.81
N ARG A 292 7.27 18.31 19.10
CA ARG A 292 7.63 17.18 19.97
C ARG A 292 6.62 16.99 21.08
N ASN A 293 6.28 15.73 21.36
CA ASN A 293 5.54 15.36 22.56
C ASN A 293 6.25 14.20 23.28
N HIS A 294 5.56 13.52 24.18
CA HIS A 294 6.12 12.39 24.92
C HIS A 294 6.53 11.20 24.02
N SER A 295 5.76 10.96 22.96
CA SER A 295 5.87 9.74 22.13
C SER A 295 6.48 9.99 20.76
N TRP A 296 6.41 11.21 20.23
CA TRP A 296 6.78 11.55 18.87
C TRP A 296 7.62 12.82 18.77
N VAL A 297 8.45 12.85 17.76
CA VAL A 297 9.15 14.06 17.33
C VAL A 297 9.01 14.24 15.81
N ALA A 298 8.73 15.48 15.41
CA ALA A 298 8.76 15.92 14.02
C ALA A 298 9.87 16.95 13.84
N TYR A 299 10.76 16.74 12.87
CA TYR A 299 11.91 17.60 12.64
C TYR A 299 12.26 17.68 11.16
N VAL A 300 12.90 18.77 10.77
CA VAL A 300 13.53 18.90 9.45
C VAL A 300 14.95 18.32 9.57
N PRO A 301 15.30 17.28 8.79
CA PRO A 301 16.65 16.70 8.90
C PRO A 301 17.73 17.70 8.47
N ALA A 302 18.90 17.65 9.09
CA ALA A 302 20.02 18.53 8.73
C ALA A 302 20.43 18.41 7.25
N ALA A 303 20.18 17.25 6.64
CA ALA A 303 20.41 16.97 5.23
C ALA A 303 19.09 16.85 4.44
N ALA A 304 18.14 17.76 4.68
CA ALA A 304 16.89 17.82 3.94
C ALA A 304 17.15 17.97 2.42
N ARG A 305 16.48 17.15 1.62
CA ARG A 305 16.58 17.19 0.15
C ARG A 305 15.59 18.18 -0.46
N TRP A 306 14.46 18.40 0.23
CA TRP A 306 13.35 19.23 -0.24
C TRP A 306 13.06 20.34 0.77
N PRO A 307 12.60 21.51 0.33
CA PRO A 307 12.38 22.68 1.20
C PRO A 307 11.44 22.44 2.39
N LEU A 308 10.49 21.53 2.25
CA LEU A 308 9.50 21.23 3.28
C LEU A 308 9.56 19.75 3.74
N GLU A 309 10.72 19.13 3.62
CA GLU A 309 10.92 17.77 4.12
C GLU A 309 10.84 17.75 5.64
N VAL A 310 9.96 16.91 6.18
CA VAL A 310 9.78 16.69 7.62
C VAL A 310 9.83 15.20 7.90
N HIS A 311 10.63 14.79 8.85
CA HIS A 311 10.65 13.46 9.41
C HIS A 311 9.80 13.42 10.68
N VAL A 312 8.93 12.41 10.78
CA VAL A 312 8.13 12.13 11.99
C VAL A 312 8.55 10.77 12.51
N ALA A 313 9.05 10.72 13.73
CA ALA A 313 9.60 9.50 14.30
C ALA A 313 9.07 9.25 15.72
N PRO A 314 8.79 7.99 16.10
CA PRO A 314 8.51 7.65 17.48
C PRO A 314 9.76 7.79 18.32
N VAL A 315 9.61 8.32 19.56
CA VAL A 315 10.74 8.47 20.49
C VAL A 315 11.23 7.10 21.00
N ARG A 316 10.33 6.13 21.15
CA ARG A 316 10.69 4.75 21.44
C ARG A 316 11.13 3.99 20.17
N ASP A 317 11.84 2.90 20.33
CA ASP A 317 12.18 2.04 19.20
C ASP A 317 10.93 1.25 18.75
N VAL A 318 10.68 1.30 17.44
CA VAL A 318 9.58 0.63 16.75
C VAL A 318 10.14 0.02 15.47
N LEU A 319 9.91 -1.26 15.24
CA LEU A 319 10.42 -1.95 14.06
C LEU A 319 9.45 -1.85 12.88
N THR A 320 8.16 -1.89 13.16
CA THR A 320 7.11 -1.89 12.13
C THR A 320 5.89 -1.07 12.59
N LEU A 321 5.06 -0.64 11.64
CA LEU A 321 3.88 0.18 11.94
C LEU A 321 2.86 -0.52 12.86
N ASP A 322 2.75 -1.83 12.79
CA ASP A 322 1.83 -2.63 13.62
C ASP A 322 2.30 -2.77 15.08
N GLU A 323 3.53 -2.41 15.38
CA GLU A 323 4.03 -2.30 16.76
C GLU A 323 3.70 -0.93 17.40
N LEU A 324 3.13 0.01 16.66
CA LEU A 324 2.66 1.28 17.22
C LEU A 324 1.48 1.01 18.15
N ASN A 325 1.55 1.61 19.32
CA ASN A 325 0.47 1.64 20.31
C ASN A 325 -0.17 3.02 20.35
N ASP A 326 -1.30 3.10 21.03
CA ASP A 326 -2.07 4.33 21.22
C ASP A 326 -1.30 5.44 21.93
#